data_49127e901f3b11fe2a1e46e9083467ee
#
_entry.id   49127e901f3b11fe2a1e46e9083467ee
#
_cell.length_a   1.000
_cell.length_b   1.000
_cell.length_c   1.000
_cell.angle_alpha   90.00
_cell.angle_beta   90.00
_cell.angle_gamma   90.00
#
_symmetry.space_group_name_H-M   'P 1'
#
loop_
_entity.id
_entity.type
_entity.pdbx_description
1 polymer ?
#
loop_
_entity_poly.entity_id
_entity_poly.type
_entity_poly.pdbx_seq_one_letter_code
_entity_poly.pdbx_strand_id
1 'polypeptide(L)'
;MIAAQEHGTKSEHIALAAKNKYRDENILIIGDARGDLEAARNNGVLFFPIIPGKEEKSWRRLLDEGIEKFISGRYKGTYEETLNREFLASLPETPQWKFSK
;
A
#
# COMPACT_ATOMS: atom_id res chain seq x y z
N MET A 1 11.30 -2.87 -6.93
CA MET A 1 10.14 -3.12 -7.79
C MET A 1 8.92 -2.38 -7.29
N ILE A 2 8.22 -1.74 -8.18
CA ILE A 2 6.98 -1.05 -7.85
C ILE A 2 5.85 -1.72 -8.62
N ALA A 3 4.80 -2.15 -7.92
CA ALA A 3 3.67 -2.81 -8.55
C ALA A 3 2.39 -2.10 -8.14
N ALA A 4 1.67 -1.58 -9.13
CA ALA A 4 0.39 -0.93 -8.89
C ALA A 4 -0.72 -1.95 -9.07
N GLN A 5 -1.63 -2.00 -8.10
CA GLN A 5 -2.71 -2.95 -8.10
C GLN A 5 -3.96 -2.34 -8.70
N GLU A 6 -4.55 -3.07 -9.63
CA GLU A 6 -5.83 -2.70 -10.16
C GLU A 6 -6.90 -3.53 -9.50
N HIS A 7 -8.12 -3.05 -9.62
CA HIS A 7 -9.25 -3.74 -9.05
C HIS A 7 -9.30 -5.18 -9.55
N GLY A 8 -9.37 -6.12 -8.62
CA GLY A 8 -9.45 -7.53 -8.95
C GLY A 8 -8.11 -8.25 -9.01
N THR A 9 -7.01 -7.51 -8.99
CA THR A 9 -5.68 -8.13 -9.02
C THR A 9 -5.35 -8.73 -7.65
N LYS A 10 -4.62 -9.81 -7.66
CA LYS A 10 -4.25 -10.49 -6.42
C LYS A 10 -2.90 -10.00 -5.93
N SER A 11 -2.94 -9.07 -5.00
CA SER A 11 -1.73 -8.46 -4.45
C SER A 11 -0.78 -9.49 -3.86
N GLU A 12 -1.33 -10.51 -3.21
CA GLU A 12 -0.47 -11.53 -2.61
C GLU A 12 0.33 -12.30 -3.63
N HIS A 13 -0.28 -12.62 -4.77
CA HIS A 13 0.45 -13.32 -5.82
C HIS A 13 1.60 -12.49 -6.37
N ILE A 14 1.35 -11.19 -6.53
CA ILE A 14 2.38 -10.30 -7.03
C ILE A 14 3.51 -10.16 -6.02
N ALA A 15 3.16 -10.02 -4.75
CA ALA A 15 4.18 -9.90 -3.70
C ALA A 15 5.03 -11.15 -3.63
N LEU A 16 4.41 -12.33 -3.67
CA LEU A 16 5.16 -13.58 -3.63
C LEU A 16 6.09 -13.73 -4.82
N ALA A 17 5.61 -13.38 -6.01
CA ALA A 17 6.43 -13.47 -7.21
C ALA A 17 7.62 -12.52 -7.12
N ALA A 18 7.41 -11.32 -6.60
CA ALA A 18 8.46 -10.33 -6.49
C ALA A 18 9.52 -10.75 -5.47
N LYS A 19 9.11 -11.38 -4.38
CA LYS A 19 10.04 -11.80 -3.33
C LYS A 19 11.05 -12.83 -3.82
N ASN A 20 10.76 -13.50 -4.91
CA ASN A 20 11.73 -14.43 -5.50
C ASN A 20 12.87 -13.71 -6.22
N LYS A 21 12.71 -12.43 -6.51
CA LYS A 21 13.69 -11.67 -7.29
C LYS A 21 14.24 -10.46 -6.56
N TYR A 22 13.52 -9.94 -5.57
CA TYR A 22 13.87 -8.68 -4.92
C TYR A 22 13.80 -8.84 -3.42
N ARG A 23 14.58 -8.02 -2.71
CA ARG A 23 14.47 -7.95 -1.27
C ARG A 23 13.15 -7.28 -0.89
N ASP A 24 12.63 -7.64 0.28
CA ASP A 24 11.34 -7.11 0.73
C ASP A 24 11.31 -5.59 0.73
N GLU A 25 12.39 -4.95 1.18
CA GLU A 25 12.44 -3.49 1.22
C GLU A 25 12.57 -2.85 -0.16
N ASN A 26 12.78 -3.66 -1.18
CA ASN A 26 12.85 -3.19 -2.56
C ASN A 26 11.56 -3.48 -3.34
N ILE A 27 10.50 -3.82 -2.63
CA ILE A 27 9.20 -4.09 -3.24
C ILE A 27 8.19 -3.12 -2.67
N LEU A 28 7.53 -2.37 -3.54
CA LEU A 28 6.50 -1.41 -3.16
C LEU A 28 5.21 -1.76 -3.87
N ILE A 29 4.16 -2.04 -3.10
CA ILE A 29 2.83 -2.32 -3.63
C ILE A 29 2.01 -1.05 -3.53
N ILE A 30 1.38 -0.65 -4.62
CA ILE A 30 0.51 0.53 -4.65
C ILE A 30 -0.92 0.02 -4.81
N GLY A 31 -1.81 0.44 -3.91
CA GLY A 31 -3.18 -0.04 -3.98
C GLY A 31 -4.15 0.85 -3.23
N ASP A 32 -5.45 0.61 -3.45
CA ASP A 32 -6.51 1.42 -2.87
C ASP A 32 -7.45 0.62 -1.97
N ALA A 33 -7.14 -0.63 -1.71
CA ALA A 33 -8.01 -1.47 -0.90
C ALA A 33 -7.28 -1.98 0.34
N ARG A 34 -8.05 -2.21 1.39
CA ARG A 34 -7.49 -2.75 2.62
C ARG A 34 -6.78 -4.09 2.39
N GLY A 35 -7.32 -4.89 1.47
CA GLY A 35 -6.69 -6.17 1.14
C GLY A 35 -5.31 -6.00 0.54
N ASP A 36 -5.06 -4.91 -0.17
CA ASP A 36 -3.74 -4.64 -0.71
C ASP A 36 -2.73 -4.36 0.40
N LEU A 37 -3.16 -3.60 1.41
CA LEU A 37 -2.32 -3.33 2.58
C LEU A 37 -2.02 -4.61 3.34
N GLU A 38 -3.05 -5.44 3.54
CA GLU A 38 -2.86 -6.69 4.25
C GLU A 38 -1.93 -7.63 3.50
N ALA A 39 -2.05 -7.69 2.17
CA ALA A 39 -1.17 -8.52 1.38
C ALA A 39 0.28 -8.05 1.50
N ALA A 40 0.50 -6.75 1.49
CA ALA A 40 1.84 -6.21 1.66
C ALA A 40 2.40 -6.56 3.04
N ARG A 41 1.59 -6.36 4.08
CA ARG A 41 2.01 -6.68 5.44
C ARG A 41 2.29 -8.17 5.62
N ASN A 42 1.43 -9.02 5.08
CA ASN A 42 1.61 -10.45 5.20
C ASN A 42 2.87 -10.94 4.52
N ASN A 43 3.34 -10.21 3.52
CA ASN A 43 4.54 -10.58 2.78
C ASN A 43 5.75 -9.75 3.18
N GLY A 44 5.60 -8.82 4.10
CA GLY A 44 6.71 -8.04 4.61
C GLY A 44 7.24 -7.02 3.63
N VAL A 45 6.46 -6.64 2.62
CA VAL A 45 6.89 -5.65 1.63
C VAL A 45 6.23 -4.30 1.91
N LEU A 46 6.71 -3.25 1.23
CA LEU A 46 6.22 -1.90 1.47
C LEU A 46 4.92 -1.63 0.74
N PHE A 47 4.13 -0.70 1.27
CA PHE A 47 2.83 -0.38 0.70
C PHE A 47 2.66 1.13 0.59
N PHE A 48 2.12 1.59 -0.55
CA PHE A 48 1.74 2.99 -0.73
C PHE A 48 0.24 3.05 -1.03
N PRO A 49 -0.53 3.73 -0.18
CA PRO A 49 -1.99 3.78 -0.36
C PRO A 49 -2.43 4.85 -1.34
N ILE A 50 -3.39 4.48 -2.18
CA ILE A 50 -4.15 5.43 -2.98
C ILE A 50 -5.47 5.60 -2.24
N ILE A 51 -5.69 6.77 -1.67
CA ILE A 51 -6.83 6.99 -0.79
C ILE A 51 -8.10 7.17 -1.61
N PRO A 52 -9.13 6.35 -1.36
CA PRO A 52 -10.38 6.46 -2.12
C PRO A 52 -10.98 7.85 -1.95
N GLY A 53 -11.38 8.44 -3.08
CA GLY A 53 -11.91 9.80 -3.10
C GLY A 53 -10.83 10.85 -3.23
N LYS A 54 -9.57 10.48 -3.08
CA LYS A 54 -8.44 11.40 -3.19
C LYS A 54 -7.33 10.79 -4.03
N GLU A 55 -7.73 10.11 -5.09
CA GLU A 55 -6.78 9.36 -5.91
C GLU A 55 -5.73 10.26 -6.55
N GLU A 56 -6.16 11.39 -7.08
CA GLU A 56 -5.21 12.28 -7.75
C GLU A 56 -4.15 12.81 -6.78
N LYS A 57 -4.58 13.20 -5.57
CA LYS A 57 -3.64 13.68 -4.56
C LYS A 57 -2.67 12.56 -4.15
N SER A 58 -3.19 11.34 -4.04
CA SER A 58 -2.36 10.22 -3.65
C SER A 58 -1.30 9.91 -4.70
N TRP A 59 -1.67 9.91 -5.97
CA TRP A 59 -0.71 9.70 -7.04
C TRP A 59 0.33 10.80 -7.09
N ARG A 60 -0.09 12.06 -6.88
CA ARG A 60 0.85 13.17 -6.83
C ARG A 60 1.82 13.02 -5.68
N ARG A 61 1.33 12.59 -4.51
CA ARG A 61 2.19 12.37 -3.36
C ARG A 61 3.22 11.28 -3.63
N LEU A 62 2.80 10.22 -4.33
CA LEU A 62 3.72 9.17 -4.71
C LEU A 62 4.82 9.70 -5.60
N LEU A 63 4.46 10.50 -6.61
CA LEU A 63 5.45 11.06 -7.53
C LEU A 63 6.35 12.09 -6.84
N ASP A 64 5.80 12.91 -5.95
CA ASP A 64 6.56 13.99 -5.33
C ASP A 64 7.46 13.52 -4.20
N GLU A 65 7.05 12.48 -3.46
CA GLU A 65 7.84 12.06 -2.30
C GLU A 65 7.95 10.56 -2.13
N GLY A 66 6.91 9.80 -2.48
CA GLY A 66 6.91 8.37 -2.20
C GLY A 66 7.99 7.60 -2.93
N ILE A 67 8.15 7.87 -4.21
CA ILE A 67 9.15 7.17 -5.02
C ILE A 67 10.56 7.52 -4.53
N GLU A 68 10.79 8.79 -4.23
CA GLU A 68 12.11 9.21 -3.74
C GLU A 68 12.43 8.54 -2.41
N LYS A 69 11.47 8.48 -1.51
CA LYS A 69 11.66 7.80 -0.24
C LYS A 69 11.95 6.32 -0.44
N PHE A 70 11.25 5.70 -1.37
CA PHE A 70 11.45 4.29 -1.67
C PHE A 70 12.86 4.04 -2.22
N ILE A 71 13.27 4.85 -3.19
CA ILE A 71 14.58 4.68 -3.82
C ILE A 71 15.71 4.95 -2.84
N SER A 72 15.54 5.94 -1.96
CA SER A 72 16.59 6.31 -1.02
C SER A 72 16.64 5.42 0.22
N GLY A 73 15.70 4.48 0.35
CA GLY A 73 15.67 3.58 1.50
C GLY A 73 15.07 4.20 2.75
N ARG A 74 14.39 5.32 2.64
CA ARG A 74 13.80 6.02 3.79
C ARG A 74 12.29 5.85 3.88
N TYR A 75 11.74 4.93 3.13
CA TYR A 75 10.30 4.70 3.11
C TYR A 75 9.83 3.98 4.37
N LYS A 76 10.57 2.98 4.79
CA LYS A 76 10.16 2.15 5.91
C LYS A 76 10.22 2.93 7.22
N GLY A 77 9.32 2.60 8.13
CA GLY A 77 9.31 3.25 9.43
C GLY A 77 8.27 4.35 9.49
N THR A 78 8.66 5.54 9.96
CA THR A 78 7.72 6.61 10.22
C THR A 78 6.90 7.03 8.99
N TYR A 79 7.56 7.12 7.83
CA TYR A 79 6.85 7.54 6.62
C TYR A 79 5.77 6.53 6.26
N GLU A 80 6.12 5.26 6.23
CA GLU A 80 5.16 4.22 5.88
C GLU A 80 4.03 4.15 6.90
N GLU A 81 4.37 4.25 8.18
CA GLU A 81 3.35 4.20 9.23
C GLU A 81 2.37 5.36 9.11
N THR A 82 2.87 6.56 8.81
CA THR A 82 2.00 7.71 8.64
C THR A 82 1.03 7.50 7.49
N LEU A 83 1.53 7.01 6.36
CA LEU A 83 0.67 6.75 5.22
C LEU A 83 -0.38 5.69 5.52
N ASN A 84 0.02 4.62 6.18
CA ASN A 84 -0.91 3.55 6.49
C ASN A 84 -1.98 3.99 7.46
N ARG A 85 -1.62 4.85 8.42
CA ARG A 85 -2.58 5.38 9.38
C ARG A 85 -3.61 6.27 8.67
N GLU A 86 -3.14 7.13 7.77
CA GLU A 86 -4.05 7.98 7.01
C GLU A 86 -4.98 7.16 6.14
N PHE A 87 -4.45 6.11 5.55
CA PHE A 87 -5.24 5.24 4.69
C PHE A 87 -6.35 4.55 5.48
N LEU A 88 -5.99 3.95 6.60
CA LEU A 88 -6.96 3.25 7.42
C LEU A 88 -8.03 4.20 7.98
N ALA A 89 -7.64 5.42 8.31
CA ALA A 89 -8.58 6.40 8.82
C ALA A 89 -9.55 6.87 7.73
N SER A 90 -9.15 6.78 6.46
CA SER A 90 -9.98 7.24 5.36
C SER A 90 -10.98 6.20 4.89
N LEU A 91 -10.78 4.93 5.25
CA LEU A 91 -11.67 3.87 4.82
C LEU A 91 -12.97 3.93 5.61
N PRO A 92 -14.10 3.61 4.97
CA PRO A 92 -15.36 3.58 5.70
C PRO A 92 -15.28 2.51 6.77
N GLU A 93 -15.87 2.81 7.90
CA GLU A 93 -15.99 1.82 8.94
C GLU A 93 -16.84 0.71 8.41
N THR A 94 -16.36 -0.48 8.56
CA THR A 94 -17.17 -1.57 8.16
C THR A 94 -18.36 -1.53 8.99
N PRO A 95 -19.31 -1.44 8.40
CA PRO A 95 -20.52 -1.38 9.12
C PRO A 95 -20.79 -2.65 9.76
N GLN A 96 -20.21 -2.34 10.20
CA GLN A 96 -19.96 -3.07 10.46
C GLN A 96 -20.86 -3.78 10.46
N TRP A 97 -21.09 -3.88 9.97
CA TRP A 97 -21.47 -4.39 9.81
C TRP A 97 -21.75 -4.90 10.63
N LYS A 98 -21.96 -4.47 10.93
CA LYS A 98 -22.03 -4.60 11.62
C LYS A 98 -22.69 -5.19 12.05
N PHE A 99 -22.81 -5.14 11.50
CA PHE A 99 -23.21 -5.66 11.79
C PHE A 99 -23.22 -6.42 12.38
N SER A 100 -23.30 -6.23 12.41
CA SER A 100 -23.25 -6.70 12.95
C SER A 100 -23.33 -7.30 13.56
N LYS A 101 -23.47 -7.12 13.74
CA LYS A 101 -23.45 -7.39 14.21
C LYS A 101 -23.65 -7.98 14.38
#